data_e52d9ab66718f605e01cf5d92e52ac7d
#
_entry.id   e52d9ab66718f605e01cf5d92e52ac7d
#
_cell.length_a   1.000
_cell.length_b   1.000
_cell.length_c   1.000
_cell.angle_alpha   90.00
_cell.angle_beta   90.00
_cell.angle_gamma   90.00
#
_symmetry.space_group_name_H-M   'P 1'
#
loop_
_entity.id
_entity.type
_entity.pdbx_description
1 polymer ?
#
loop_
_entity_poly.entity_id
_entity_poly.type
_entity_poly.pdbx_seq_one_letter_code
_entity_poly.pdbx_strand_id
1 'polypeptide(L)'
;MNLAALYASMGKKVCLMDFDIYAPSLTSYFDASPRYFVHDLLSDEAGIHDVLVDYSRRLGVSGELHIAFSSPSKEAIHGIEINYDNNFQLKALKKFLSVKRQLLEKEGFDYIFVDTSPGIRYWSINALASADILFLMLKINNMDINGTQKMIREIYDALTRYGLKTYLILNKVPGASPINDYDPVFFGEVKSEIEEYLELPVFLSIPCFCDIQFNREEFLYALKKPDHPFSMKLKEIPTLLEEIK
;
A
#
# COMPACT_ATOMS: atom_id res chain seq x y z
N MET A 1 1.26 5.37 -1.30
CA MET A 1 1.30 6.84 -1.46
C MET A 1 1.59 7.28 -2.90
N ASN A 2 2.81 7.13 -3.47
CA ASN A 2 3.12 7.58 -4.85
C ASN A 2 2.19 6.99 -5.92
N LEU A 3 1.81 5.72 -5.80
CA LEU A 3 0.90 5.07 -6.73
C LEU A 3 -0.51 5.69 -6.69
N ALA A 4 -1.05 5.94 -5.50
CA ALA A 4 -2.34 6.61 -5.35
C ALA A 4 -2.35 8.00 -5.97
N ALA A 5 -1.28 8.78 -5.75
CA ALA A 5 -1.12 10.09 -6.34
C ALA A 5 -0.99 10.03 -7.87
N LEU A 6 -0.29 9.02 -8.41
CA LEU A 6 -0.20 8.77 -9.85
C LEU A 6 -1.57 8.51 -10.47
N TYR A 7 -2.37 7.61 -9.88
CA TYR A 7 -3.72 7.33 -10.40
C TYR A 7 -4.63 8.57 -10.34
N ALA A 8 -4.54 9.36 -9.27
CA ALA A 8 -5.27 10.62 -9.19
C ALA A 8 -4.81 11.63 -10.27
N SER A 9 -3.50 11.68 -10.60
CA SER A 9 -3.00 12.51 -11.70
C SER A 9 -3.48 12.04 -13.09
N MET A 10 -3.87 10.77 -13.21
CA MET A 10 -4.47 10.18 -14.42
C MET A 10 -5.99 10.39 -14.49
N GLY A 11 -6.56 11.24 -13.65
CA GLY A 11 -7.99 11.56 -13.65
C GLY A 11 -8.86 10.57 -12.88
N LYS A 12 -8.26 9.66 -12.09
CA LYS A 12 -9.01 8.69 -11.28
C LYS A 12 -9.43 9.27 -9.95
N LYS A 13 -10.56 8.81 -9.42
CA LYS A 13 -11.00 9.09 -8.06
C LYS A 13 -10.45 8.03 -7.12
N VAL A 14 -9.55 8.43 -6.22
CA VAL A 14 -8.72 7.53 -5.44
C VAL A 14 -8.90 7.79 -3.95
N CYS A 15 -9.05 6.70 -3.19
CA CYS A 15 -8.95 6.69 -1.74
C CYS A 15 -7.64 6.03 -1.33
N LEU A 16 -6.86 6.67 -0.46
CA LEU A 16 -5.69 6.10 0.21
C LEU A 16 -5.99 5.96 1.70
N MET A 17 -5.91 4.75 2.23
CA MET A 17 -6.12 4.46 3.66
C MET A 17 -4.82 4.01 4.31
N ASP A 18 -4.42 4.69 5.37
CA ASP A 18 -3.27 4.32 6.20
C ASP A 18 -3.70 3.30 7.26
N PHE A 19 -3.31 2.06 7.09
CA PHE A 19 -3.53 0.98 8.06
C PHE A 19 -2.24 0.64 8.84
N ASP A 20 -1.19 1.44 8.70
CA ASP A 20 -0.02 1.34 9.58
C ASP A 20 -0.28 2.06 10.91
N ILE A 21 -1.10 1.42 11.74
CA ILE A 21 -1.55 1.97 13.02
C ILE A 21 -0.40 2.10 14.03
N TYR A 22 0.63 1.25 13.91
CA TYR A 22 1.74 1.20 14.87
C TYR A 22 2.86 2.19 14.57
N ALA A 23 3.06 2.55 13.30
CA ALA A 23 4.08 3.50 12.88
C ALA A 23 3.55 4.44 11.77
N PRO A 24 2.42 5.12 11.97
CA PRO A 24 1.80 5.94 10.94
C PRO A 24 2.73 7.06 10.50
N SER A 25 2.96 7.18 9.22
CA SER A 25 3.84 8.18 8.65
C SER A 25 3.13 9.20 7.75
N LEU A 26 1.97 8.85 7.21
CA LEU A 26 1.28 9.71 6.24
C LEU A 26 0.87 11.07 6.83
N THR A 27 0.48 11.14 8.11
CA THR A 27 0.16 12.42 8.77
C THR A 27 1.33 13.40 8.72
N SER A 28 2.55 12.91 8.93
CA SER A 28 3.77 13.75 8.88
C SER A 28 4.10 14.18 7.46
N TYR A 29 3.96 13.28 6.47
CA TYR A 29 4.23 13.59 5.06
C TYR A 29 3.26 14.61 4.48
N PHE A 30 2.00 14.57 4.88
CA PHE A 30 0.97 15.48 4.37
C PHE A 30 0.74 16.71 5.26
N ASP A 31 1.48 16.83 6.36
CA ASP A 31 1.24 17.88 7.39
C ASP A 31 -0.25 17.93 7.75
N ALA A 32 -0.80 16.75 8.07
CA ALA A 32 -2.22 16.55 8.28
C ALA A 32 -2.57 16.56 9.77
N SER A 33 -3.67 17.23 10.09
CA SER A 33 -4.25 17.25 11.44
C SER A 33 -5.76 16.91 11.36
N PRO A 34 -6.13 15.69 10.93
CA PRO A 34 -7.52 15.29 10.85
C PRO A 34 -8.14 15.21 12.25
N ARG A 35 -9.46 15.39 12.31
CA ARG A 35 -10.21 15.25 13.56
C ARG A 35 -10.45 13.78 13.91
N TYR A 36 -10.68 12.95 12.89
CA TYR A 36 -10.92 11.52 13.01
C TYR A 36 -9.95 10.74 12.15
N PHE A 37 -9.64 9.52 12.59
CA PHE A 37 -8.65 8.64 12.00
C PHE A 37 -9.26 7.30 11.58
N VAL A 38 -8.49 6.47 10.91
CA VAL A 38 -8.93 5.13 10.45
C VAL A 38 -9.47 4.28 11.61
N HIS A 39 -8.87 4.36 12.80
CA HIS A 39 -9.35 3.58 13.95
C HIS A 39 -10.74 4.04 14.43
N ASP A 40 -11.06 5.34 14.38
CA ASP A 40 -12.39 5.86 14.72
C ASP A 40 -13.46 5.35 13.72
N LEU A 41 -13.07 5.23 12.45
CA LEU A 41 -13.92 4.62 11.43
C LEU A 41 -14.20 3.14 11.74
N LEU A 42 -13.17 2.39 12.10
CA LEU A 42 -13.24 0.94 12.31
C LEU A 42 -13.92 0.58 13.65
N SER A 43 -13.86 1.48 14.64
CA SER A 43 -14.62 1.36 15.91
C SER A 43 -16.05 1.87 15.83
N ASP A 44 -16.46 2.40 14.67
CA ASP A 44 -17.78 2.99 14.41
C ASP A 44 -18.05 4.30 15.18
N GLU A 45 -16.98 4.99 15.58
CA GLU A 45 -17.03 6.30 16.25
C GLU A 45 -17.13 7.46 15.24
N ALA A 46 -16.71 7.23 13.98
CA ALA A 46 -16.80 8.19 12.90
C ALA A 46 -17.30 7.56 11.60
N GLY A 47 -17.94 8.36 10.76
CA GLY A 47 -18.30 7.99 9.39
C GLY A 47 -17.12 8.12 8.42
N ILE A 48 -17.22 7.49 7.24
CA ILE A 48 -16.15 7.58 6.23
C ILE A 48 -15.87 9.04 5.80
N HIS A 49 -16.90 9.87 5.70
CA HIS A 49 -16.76 11.27 5.30
C HIS A 49 -16.10 12.14 6.38
N ASP A 50 -16.15 11.72 7.65
CA ASP A 50 -15.48 12.43 8.76
C ASP A 50 -13.98 12.15 8.77
N VAL A 51 -13.58 11.01 8.21
CA VAL A 51 -12.20 10.50 8.22
C VAL A 51 -11.44 10.87 6.94
N LEU A 52 -12.15 10.99 5.81
CA LEU A 52 -11.53 11.32 4.53
C LEU A 52 -11.16 12.80 4.44
N VAL A 53 -9.91 13.08 4.09
CA VAL A 53 -9.40 14.42 3.80
C VAL A 53 -9.08 14.54 2.32
N ASP A 54 -9.69 15.51 1.64
CA ASP A 54 -9.45 15.77 0.21
C ASP A 54 -8.15 16.55 -0.01
N TYR A 55 -7.22 15.93 -0.73
CA TYR A 55 -5.94 16.53 -1.13
C TYR A 55 -5.88 16.90 -2.61
N SER A 56 -6.92 16.69 -3.38
CA SER A 56 -6.96 16.86 -4.84
C SER A 56 -6.47 18.24 -5.28
N ARG A 57 -7.04 19.27 -4.70
CA ARG A 57 -6.69 20.67 -5.01
C ARG A 57 -5.27 21.02 -4.53
N ARG A 58 -4.89 20.60 -3.32
CA ARG A 58 -3.57 20.88 -2.74
C ARG A 58 -2.44 20.28 -3.56
N LEU A 59 -2.66 19.10 -4.14
CA LEU A 59 -1.69 18.40 -4.97
C LEU A 59 -1.80 18.74 -6.46
N GLY A 60 -2.87 19.41 -6.89
CA GLY A 60 -3.06 19.79 -8.29
C GLY A 60 -3.27 18.60 -9.23
N VAL A 61 -3.89 17.52 -8.73
CA VAL A 61 -4.20 16.34 -9.55
C VAL A 61 -5.44 16.58 -10.40
N SER A 62 -5.55 15.92 -11.57
CA SER A 62 -6.68 16.05 -12.49
C SER A 62 -7.92 15.25 -12.06
N GLY A 63 -7.73 14.19 -11.27
CA GLY A 63 -8.78 13.43 -10.61
C GLY A 63 -8.96 13.85 -9.16
N GLU A 64 -9.29 12.88 -8.30
CA GLU A 64 -9.48 13.09 -6.87
C GLU A 64 -8.54 12.21 -6.04
N LEU A 65 -7.96 12.76 -4.96
CA LEU A 65 -7.21 12.00 -3.95
C LEU A 65 -7.73 12.33 -2.56
N HIS A 66 -8.39 11.36 -1.94
CA HIS A 66 -8.86 11.41 -0.57
C HIS A 66 -8.01 10.50 0.30
N ILE A 67 -7.60 10.97 1.48
CA ILE A 67 -6.71 10.22 2.37
C ILE A 67 -7.38 10.04 3.74
N ALA A 68 -7.43 8.80 4.21
CA ALA A 68 -7.76 8.45 5.59
C ALA A 68 -6.47 8.12 6.34
N PHE A 69 -6.19 8.86 7.40
CA PHE A 69 -4.95 8.76 8.17
C PHE A 69 -5.07 7.86 9.38
N SER A 70 -3.97 7.24 9.81
CA SER A 70 -3.82 6.65 11.14
C SER A 70 -3.32 7.67 12.16
N SER A 71 -3.77 7.53 13.41
CA SER A 71 -3.36 8.43 14.49
C SER A 71 -1.93 8.13 14.94
N PRO A 72 -1.07 9.14 15.06
CA PRO A 72 0.27 8.98 15.63
C PRO A 72 0.27 8.94 17.17
N SER A 73 -0.89 9.06 17.83
CA SER A 73 -0.95 9.12 19.28
C SER A 73 -0.81 7.75 19.93
N LYS A 74 -0.05 7.70 21.02
CA LYS A 74 0.14 6.46 21.81
C LYS A 74 -1.16 6.00 22.46
N GLU A 75 -2.01 6.93 22.83
CA GLU A 75 -3.31 6.68 23.44
C GLU A 75 -4.25 5.93 22.47
N ALA A 76 -4.25 6.32 21.19
CA ALA A 76 -5.01 5.65 20.17
C ALA A 76 -4.51 4.20 19.95
N ILE A 77 -3.18 4.01 19.86
CA ILE A 77 -2.57 2.69 19.72
C ILE A 77 -2.93 1.79 20.92
N HIS A 78 -2.76 2.32 22.13
CA HIS A 78 -3.06 1.57 23.36
C HIS A 78 -4.55 1.25 23.53
N GLY A 79 -5.44 2.20 23.16
CA GLY A 79 -6.88 1.99 23.15
C GLY A 79 -7.30 0.85 22.21
N ILE A 80 -6.65 0.74 21.07
CA ILE A 80 -6.87 -0.37 20.13
C ILE A 80 -6.39 -1.70 20.74
N GLU A 81 -5.21 -1.73 21.35
CA GLU A 81 -4.65 -2.96 21.93
C GLU A 81 -5.48 -3.52 23.08
N ILE A 82 -6.04 -2.65 23.94
CA ILE A 82 -6.88 -3.08 25.08
C ILE A 82 -8.22 -3.65 24.62
N ASN A 83 -8.83 -3.05 23.62
CA ASN A 83 -10.16 -3.46 23.13
C ASN A 83 -10.12 -4.60 22.12
N TYR A 84 -8.97 -5.26 22.00
CA TYR A 84 -8.64 -6.16 20.92
C TYR A 84 -9.13 -7.59 21.18
N ASP A 85 -10.42 -7.84 21.03
CA ASP A 85 -11.00 -9.17 21.02
C ASP A 85 -11.44 -9.62 19.61
N ASN A 86 -11.77 -10.90 19.46
CA ASN A 86 -12.23 -11.46 18.19
C ASN A 86 -13.52 -10.78 17.67
N ASN A 87 -14.36 -10.29 18.58
CA ASN A 87 -15.60 -9.60 18.21
C ASN A 87 -15.32 -8.23 17.60
N PHE A 88 -14.36 -7.49 18.19
CA PHE A 88 -13.94 -6.21 17.65
C PHE A 88 -13.32 -6.37 16.25
N GLN A 89 -12.45 -7.37 16.07
CA GLN A 89 -11.85 -7.66 14.77
C GLN A 89 -12.89 -7.94 13.69
N LEU A 90 -13.86 -8.79 13.99
CA LEU A 90 -14.93 -9.12 13.05
C LEU A 90 -15.84 -7.91 12.75
N LYS A 91 -16.11 -7.06 13.73
CA LYS A 91 -16.85 -5.80 13.53
C LYS A 91 -16.06 -4.84 12.63
N ALA A 92 -14.76 -4.65 12.88
CA ALA A 92 -13.90 -3.82 12.10
C ALA A 92 -13.79 -4.29 10.63
N LEU A 93 -13.66 -5.61 10.41
CA LEU A 93 -13.69 -6.18 9.06
C LEU A 93 -15.02 -5.91 8.35
N LYS A 94 -16.15 -6.17 9.02
CA LYS A 94 -17.49 -5.89 8.46
C LYS A 94 -17.66 -4.41 8.13
N LYS A 95 -17.21 -3.52 9.02
CA LYS A 95 -17.23 -2.07 8.79
C LYS A 95 -16.40 -1.71 7.56
N PHE A 96 -15.18 -2.21 7.47
CA PHE A 96 -14.30 -1.93 6.33
C PHE A 96 -14.89 -2.43 5.00
N LEU A 97 -15.45 -3.65 4.96
CA LEU A 97 -16.14 -4.17 3.77
C LEU A 97 -17.36 -3.31 3.37
N SER A 98 -18.10 -2.80 4.35
CA SER A 98 -19.21 -1.87 4.10
C SER A 98 -18.72 -0.55 3.53
N VAL A 99 -17.63 0.01 4.08
CA VAL A 99 -16.98 1.23 3.59
C VAL A 99 -16.43 1.04 2.17
N LYS A 100 -15.72 -0.07 1.91
CA LYS A 100 -15.24 -0.41 0.56
C LYS A 100 -16.38 -0.37 -0.45
N ARG A 101 -17.50 -1.05 -0.13
CA ARG A 101 -18.68 -1.06 -1.00
C ARG A 101 -19.28 0.33 -1.19
N GLN A 102 -19.41 1.11 -0.12
CA GLN A 102 -19.93 2.47 -0.19
C GLN A 102 -19.07 3.33 -1.13
N LEU A 103 -17.76 3.35 -0.95
CA LEU A 103 -16.84 4.15 -1.76
C LEU A 103 -16.88 3.74 -3.25
N LEU A 104 -16.81 2.44 -3.55
CA LEU A 104 -16.76 1.96 -4.93
C LEU A 104 -18.11 2.05 -5.63
N GLU A 105 -19.19 1.58 -5.00
CA GLU A 105 -20.49 1.43 -5.67
C GLU A 105 -21.37 2.69 -5.61
N LYS A 106 -21.25 3.49 -4.54
CA LYS A 106 -22.15 4.65 -4.33
C LYS A 106 -21.46 5.99 -4.59
N GLU A 107 -20.18 6.09 -4.27
CA GLU A 107 -19.45 7.35 -4.34
C GLU A 107 -18.53 7.45 -5.56
N GLY A 108 -18.43 6.36 -6.34
CA GLY A 108 -17.72 6.34 -7.62
C GLY A 108 -16.21 6.44 -7.51
N PHE A 109 -15.63 5.95 -6.41
CA PHE A 109 -14.19 5.78 -6.34
C PHE A 109 -13.75 4.69 -7.31
N ASP A 110 -12.71 4.96 -8.09
CA ASP A 110 -12.12 4.00 -9.01
C ASP A 110 -11.19 3.01 -8.27
N TYR A 111 -10.45 3.50 -7.26
CA TYR A 111 -9.45 2.72 -6.54
C TYR A 111 -9.43 3.06 -5.05
N ILE A 112 -9.23 2.01 -4.25
CA ILE A 112 -8.89 2.14 -2.82
C ILE A 112 -7.52 1.50 -2.61
N PHE A 113 -6.54 2.30 -2.24
CA PHE A 113 -5.22 1.84 -1.83
C PHE A 113 -5.17 1.75 -0.31
N VAL A 114 -4.73 0.60 0.21
CA VAL A 114 -4.54 0.41 1.65
C VAL A 114 -3.05 0.20 1.90
N ASP A 115 -2.46 1.10 2.67
CA ASP A 115 -1.06 1.02 3.10
C ASP A 115 -1.03 0.32 4.46
N THR A 116 -0.26 -0.78 4.58
CA THR A 116 -0.27 -1.63 5.76
C THR A 116 1.10 -1.68 6.42
N SER A 117 1.13 -1.92 7.74
CA SER A 117 2.36 -2.22 8.46
C SER A 117 3.06 -3.47 7.89
N PRO A 118 4.40 -3.55 7.99
CA PRO A 118 5.12 -4.77 7.67
C PRO A 118 4.74 -5.92 8.62
N GLY A 119 4.69 -7.12 8.07
CA GLY A 119 4.41 -8.37 8.81
C GLY A 119 2.93 -8.64 9.06
N ILE A 120 2.70 -9.68 9.89
CA ILE A 120 1.37 -10.22 10.18
C ILE A 120 0.79 -9.48 11.38
N ARG A 121 0.09 -8.39 11.11
CA ARG A 121 -0.70 -7.68 12.10
C ARG A 121 -2.18 -7.83 11.77
N TYR A 122 -3.02 -7.83 12.77
CA TYR A 122 -4.46 -8.05 12.56
C TYR A 122 -5.13 -7.03 11.63
N TRP A 123 -4.73 -5.77 11.70
CA TRP A 123 -5.21 -4.74 10.78
C TRP A 123 -4.79 -5.03 9.34
N SER A 124 -3.58 -5.53 9.17
CA SER A 124 -3.11 -6.02 7.87
C SER A 124 -3.98 -7.19 7.40
N ILE A 125 -4.35 -8.13 8.27
CA ILE A 125 -5.22 -9.26 7.91
C ILE A 125 -6.59 -8.78 7.44
N ASN A 126 -7.21 -7.81 8.12
CA ASN A 126 -8.49 -7.23 7.69
C ASN A 126 -8.39 -6.53 6.33
N ALA A 127 -7.30 -5.79 6.10
CA ALA A 127 -7.02 -5.18 4.80
C ALA A 127 -6.85 -6.25 3.72
N LEU A 128 -6.08 -7.30 3.99
CA LEU A 128 -5.84 -8.41 3.08
C LEU A 128 -7.13 -9.17 2.74
N ALA A 129 -7.95 -9.48 3.74
CA ALA A 129 -9.22 -10.20 3.56
C ALA A 129 -10.25 -9.43 2.70
N SER A 130 -10.07 -8.13 2.54
CA SER A 130 -10.93 -7.26 1.75
C SER A 130 -10.33 -6.80 0.44
N ALA A 131 -9.06 -7.07 0.17
CA ALA A 131 -8.37 -6.65 -1.03
C ALA A 131 -8.76 -7.53 -2.25
N ASP A 132 -8.75 -6.92 -3.43
CA ASP A 132 -8.90 -7.64 -4.70
C ASP A 132 -7.51 -8.05 -5.23
N ILE A 133 -6.50 -7.19 -4.97
CA ILE A 133 -5.11 -7.41 -5.35
C ILE A 133 -4.22 -7.07 -4.16
N LEU A 134 -3.25 -7.94 -3.88
CA LEU A 134 -2.23 -7.77 -2.87
C LEU A 134 -0.85 -7.64 -3.52
N PHE A 135 -0.13 -6.61 -3.17
CA PHE A 135 1.28 -6.46 -3.49
C PHE A 135 2.14 -6.68 -2.23
N LEU A 136 2.92 -7.75 -2.24
CA LEU A 136 3.94 -8.00 -1.22
C LEU A 136 5.25 -7.33 -1.66
N MET A 137 5.65 -6.30 -0.92
CA MET A 137 6.87 -5.54 -1.21
C MET A 137 8.04 -6.07 -0.39
N LEU A 138 9.11 -6.50 -1.07
CA LEU A 138 10.30 -7.03 -0.42
C LEU A 138 11.59 -6.56 -1.13
N LYS A 139 12.70 -6.59 -0.41
CA LYS A 139 14.05 -6.40 -0.97
C LYS A 139 14.66 -7.76 -1.30
N ILE A 140 15.63 -7.76 -2.21
CA ILE A 140 16.38 -8.95 -2.58
C ILE A 140 17.48 -9.22 -1.53
N ASN A 141 17.07 -9.69 -0.36
CA ASN A 141 17.96 -10.21 0.66
C ASN A 141 17.28 -11.36 1.41
N ASN A 142 18.08 -12.27 1.95
CA ASN A 142 17.59 -13.49 2.58
C ASN A 142 16.63 -13.23 3.76
N MET A 143 16.81 -12.14 4.50
CA MET A 143 15.96 -11.82 5.64
C MET A 143 14.54 -11.46 5.19
N ASP A 144 14.42 -10.57 4.19
CA ASP A 144 13.13 -10.16 3.66
C ASP A 144 12.43 -11.31 2.92
N ILE A 145 13.18 -12.11 2.14
CA ILE A 145 12.66 -13.27 1.41
C ILE A 145 12.13 -14.34 2.38
N ASN A 146 12.91 -14.74 3.37
CA ASN A 146 12.51 -15.75 4.36
C ASN A 146 11.34 -15.24 5.24
N GLY A 147 11.37 -13.95 5.61
CA GLY A 147 10.28 -13.33 6.35
C GLY A 147 8.97 -13.34 5.55
N THR A 148 9.04 -13.02 4.26
CA THR A 148 7.90 -13.07 3.34
C THR A 148 7.39 -14.50 3.16
N GLN A 149 8.28 -15.49 3.00
CA GLN A 149 7.88 -16.90 2.90
C GLN A 149 7.12 -17.38 4.13
N LYS A 150 7.62 -17.02 5.33
CA LYS A 150 6.94 -17.36 6.58
C LYS A 150 5.54 -16.73 6.62
N MET A 151 5.41 -15.47 6.24
CA MET A 151 4.15 -14.77 6.18
C MET A 151 3.18 -15.41 5.18
N ILE A 152 3.66 -15.79 3.99
CA ILE A 152 2.85 -16.48 2.98
C ILE A 152 2.28 -17.78 3.55
N ARG A 153 3.12 -18.62 4.16
CA ARG A 153 2.69 -19.90 4.74
C ARG A 153 1.68 -19.75 5.89
N GLU A 154 1.80 -18.70 6.69
CA GLU A 154 0.93 -18.48 7.85
C GLU A 154 -0.43 -17.88 7.49
N ILE A 155 -0.50 -17.07 6.43
CA ILE A 155 -1.71 -16.30 6.08
C ILE A 155 -2.30 -16.74 4.74
N TYR A 156 -1.47 -17.10 3.79
CA TYR A 156 -1.86 -17.26 2.39
C TYR A 156 -2.87 -18.38 2.19
N ASP A 157 -2.69 -19.52 2.88
CA ASP A 157 -3.64 -20.63 2.84
C ASP A 157 -5.06 -20.22 3.25
N ALA A 158 -5.17 -19.21 4.11
CA ALA A 158 -6.47 -18.69 4.52
C ALA A 158 -7.05 -17.70 3.50
N LEU A 159 -6.20 -16.92 2.82
CA LEU A 159 -6.64 -15.79 1.97
C LEU A 159 -6.82 -16.18 0.50
N THR A 160 -6.05 -17.11 -0.04
CA THR A 160 -6.22 -17.62 -1.42
C THR A 160 -7.59 -18.25 -1.64
N ARG A 161 -8.20 -18.82 -0.61
CA ARG A 161 -9.57 -19.36 -0.65
C ARG A 161 -10.62 -18.30 -0.99
N TYR A 162 -10.31 -17.02 -0.85
CA TYR A 162 -11.21 -15.89 -1.11
C TYR A 162 -10.95 -15.22 -2.46
N GLY A 163 -10.07 -15.77 -3.31
CA GLY A 163 -9.82 -15.27 -4.67
C GLY A 163 -8.89 -14.05 -4.74
N LEU A 164 -8.16 -13.75 -3.66
CA LEU A 164 -7.17 -12.68 -3.64
C LEU A 164 -6.05 -12.94 -4.63
N LYS A 165 -5.83 -12.02 -5.57
CA LYS A 165 -4.69 -12.06 -6.50
C LYS A 165 -3.47 -11.46 -5.80
N THR A 166 -2.40 -12.24 -5.65
CA THR A 166 -1.19 -11.81 -4.93
C THR A 166 0.02 -11.79 -5.85
N TYR A 167 0.80 -10.72 -5.74
CA TYR A 167 1.99 -10.47 -6.54
C TYR A 167 3.13 -9.92 -5.69
N LEU A 168 4.36 -10.20 -6.12
CA LEU A 168 5.57 -9.63 -5.52
C LEU A 168 5.95 -8.32 -6.20
N ILE A 169 6.39 -7.33 -5.42
CA ILE A 169 7.11 -6.16 -5.91
C ILE A 169 8.50 -6.19 -5.29
N LEU A 170 9.51 -6.42 -6.13
CA LEU A 170 10.90 -6.33 -5.70
C LEU A 170 11.31 -4.87 -5.62
N ASN A 171 11.60 -4.39 -4.41
CA ASN A 171 11.91 -2.98 -4.16
C ASN A 171 13.40 -2.80 -3.85
N LYS A 172 13.95 -1.66 -4.25
CA LYS A 172 15.37 -1.32 -4.07
C LYS A 172 16.31 -2.36 -4.67
N VAL A 173 15.97 -2.84 -5.86
CA VAL A 173 16.80 -3.82 -6.59
C VAL A 173 18.16 -3.20 -6.90
N PRO A 174 19.29 -3.83 -6.54
CA PRO A 174 20.62 -3.34 -6.90
C PRO A 174 20.83 -3.32 -8.42
N GLY A 175 21.68 -2.42 -8.91
CA GLY A 175 22.18 -2.48 -10.29
C GLY A 175 21.44 -1.65 -11.32
N ALA A 176 20.42 -0.88 -10.96
CA ALA A 176 19.77 0.05 -11.90
C ALA A 176 20.42 1.45 -11.93
N SER A 177 21.69 1.54 -11.57
CA SER A 177 22.48 2.77 -11.77
C SER A 177 23.09 2.75 -13.16
N PRO A 178 23.09 3.86 -13.91
CA PRO A 178 23.84 3.97 -15.17
C PRO A 178 25.37 3.78 -15.01
N ILE A 179 25.86 3.63 -13.79
CA ILE A 179 27.28 3.47 -13.45
C ILE A 179 27.65 2.00 -13.15
N ASN A 180 26.68 1.13 -12.88
CA ASN A 180 26.94 -0.29 -12.64
C ASN A 180 26.41 -1.10 -13.83
N ASP A 181 27.26 -1.95 -14.37
CA ASP A 181 26.91 -2.97 -15.37
C ASP A 181 25.87 -3.92 -14.74
N TYR A 182 24.61 -3.57 -14.94
CA TYR A 182 23.49 -4.45 -14.62
C TYR A 182 23.53 -5.62 -15.59
N ASP A 183 23.74 -6.81 -15.06
CA ASP A 183 23.60 -8.04 -15.86
C ASP A 183 22.10 -8.47 -15.88
N PRO A 184 21.42 -8.26 -17.02
CA PRO A 184 20.01 -8.64 -17.15
C PRO A 184 19.76 -10.14 -16.97
N VAL A 185 20.78 -10.96 -17.32
CA VAL A 185 20.69 -12.43 -17.20
C VAL A 185 20.72 -12.82 -15.73
N PHE A 186 21.70 -12.31 -14.99
CA PHE A 186 21.80 -12.58 -13.54
C PHE A 186 20.56 -12.13 -12.79
N PHE A 187 20.02 -10.96 -13.10
CA PHE A 187 18.77 -10.51 -12.46
C PHE A 187 17.58 -11.39 -12.83
N GLY A 188 17.51 -11.87 -14.08
CA GLY A 188 16.49 -12.81 -14.53
C GLY A 188 16.52 -14.12 -13.74
N GLU A 189 17.71 -14.65 -13.47
CA GLU A 189 17.91 -15.84 -12.65
C GLU A 189 17.44 -15.61 -11.21
N VAL A 190 17.90 -14.54 -10.54
CA VAL A 190 17.50 -14.18 -9.18
C VAL A 190 15.99 -13.95 -9.06
N LYS A 191 15.38 -13.30 -10.06
CA LYS A 191 13.93 -13.13 -10.10
C LYS A 191 13.22 -14.48 -10.14
N SER A 192 13.66 -15.38 -11.03
CA SER A 192 13.07 -16.72 -11.18
C SER A 192 13.22 -17.56 -9.91
N GLU A 193 14.37 -17.50 -9.25
CA GLU A 193 14.59 -18.16 -7.96
C GLU A 193 13.64 -17.66 -6.87
N ILE A 194 13.40 -16.35 -6.81
CA ILE A 194 12.46 -15.76 -5.85
C ILE A 194 11.02 -16.18 -6.16
N GLU A 195 10.62 -16.18 -7.43
CA GLU A 195 9.29 -16.62 -7.85
C GLU A 195 9.04 -18.08 -7.51
N GLU A 196 10.03 -18.96 -7.76
CA GLU A 196 9.96 -20.37 -7.41
C GLU A 196 9.92 -20.59 -5.90
N TYR A 197 10.78 -19.89 -5.13
CA TYR A 197 10.88 -20.05 -3.69
C TYR A 197 9.65 -19.55 -2.93
N LEU A 198 9.04 -18.44 -3.40
CA LEU A 198 7.85 -17.84 -2.78
C LEU A 198 6.54 -18.33 -3.41
N GLU A 199 6.61 -19.06 -4.51
CA GLU A 199 5.46 -19.54 -5.29
C GLU A 199 4.51 -18.41 -5.73
N LEU A 200 5.06 -17.22 -5.95
CA LEU A 200 4.31 -16.02 -6.36
C LEU A 200 5.01 -15.29 -7.51
N PRO A 201 4.24 -14.79 -8.49
CA PRO A 201 4.82 -14.04 -9.60
C PRO A 201 5.31 -12.65 -9.17
N VAL A 202 6.44 -12.23 -9.73
CA VAL A 202 6.95 -10.86 -9.61
C VAL A 202 6.25 -9.96 -10.62
N PHE A 203 5.41 -9.07 -10.09
CA PHE A 203 4.68 -8.08 -10.87
C PHE A 203 5.57 -6.95 -11.39
N LEU A 204 6.43 -6.42 -10.52
CA LEU A 204 7.31 -5.31 -10.85
C LEU A 204 8.60 -5.36 -10.04
N SER A 205 9.70 -4.92 -10.66
CA SER A 205 10.97 -4.69 -9.98
C SER A 205 11.30 -3.20 -10.01
N ILE A 206 11.48 -2.60 -8.83
CA ILE A 206 11.79 -1.18 -8.66
C ILE A 206 13.26 -1.06 -8.26
N PRO A 207 14.09 -0.42 -9.10
CA PRO A 207 15.49 -0.21 -8.81
C PRO A 207 15.76 0.61 -7.55
N CYS A 208 16.99 0.51 -7.02
CA CYS A 208 17.44 1.36 -5.94
C CYS A 208 17.87 2.73 -6.49
N PHE A 209 17.15 3.76 -6.13
CA PHE A 209 17.46 5.15 -6.47
C PHE A 209 18.05 5.85 -5.23
N CYS A 210 19.37 6.02 -5.21
CA CYS A 210 20.07 6.61 -4.06
C CYS A 210 19.64 8.06 -3.80
N ASP A 211 19.39 8.84 -4.84
CA ASP A 211 18.93 10.22 -4.74
C ASP A 211 17.58 10.35 -4.02
N ILE A 212 16.66 9.40 -4.20
CA ILE A 212 15.41 9.35 -3.44
C ILE A 212 15.68 9.12 -1.94
N GLN A 213 16.64 8.24 -1.62
CA GLN A 213 16.93 7.92 -0.23
C GLN A 213 17.60 9.08 0.53
N PHE A 214 18.34 9.93 -0.18
CA PHE A 214 18.98 11.12 0.37
C PHE A 214 18.06 12.35 0.38
N ASN A 215 17.01 12.35 -0.42
CA ASN A 215 16.04 13.46 -0.43
C ASN A 215 15.07 13.33 0.73
N ARG A 216 15.11 14.27 1.65
CA ARG A 216 14.28 14.29 2.86
C ARG A 216 13.01 15.14 2.72
N GLU A 217 12.93 15.95 1.66
CA GLU A 217 11.86 16.93 1.49
C GLU A 217 10.77 16.47 0.53
N GLU A 218 11.16 15.73 -0.53
CA GLU A 218 10.22 15.31 -1.54
C GLU A 218 9.85 13.82 -1.38
N PHE A 219 8.57 13.55 -1.25
CA PHE A 219 8.04 12.20 -1.09
C PHE A 219 7.04 11.80 -2.19
N LEU A 220 6.50 12.76 -2.95
CA LEU A 220 5.57 12.54 -4.05
C LEU A 220 6.26 12.64 -5.42
N TYR A 221 7.29 11.83 -5.64
CA TYR A 221 8.05 11.79 -6.89
C TYR A 221 7.16 11.59 -8.13
N ALA A 222 6.11 10.78 -8.02
CA ALA A 222 5.18 10.55 -9.12
C ALA A 222 4.53 11.84 -9.65
N LEU A 223 4.32 12.85 -8.78
CA LEU A 223 3.75 14.14 -9.14
C LEU A 223 4.82 15.20 -9.41
N LYS A 224 5.82 15.29 -8.54
CA LYS A 224 6.79 16.38 -8.54
C LYS A 224 7.95 16.16 -9.51
N LYS A 225 8.27 14.91 -9.80
CA LYS A 225 9.34 14.49 -10.71
C LYS A 225 8.83 13.41 -11.66
N PRO A 226 7.88 13.71 -12.56
CA PRO A 226 7.22 12.72 -13.41
C PRO A 226 8.15 12.00 -14.38
N ASP A 227 9.30 12.63 -14.74
CA ASP A 227 10.30 12.06 -15.64
C ASP A 227 11.43 11.32 -14.90
N HIS A 228 11.40 11.30 -13.57
CA HIS A 228 12.34 10.53 -12.78
C HIS A 228 12.15 9.03 -13.06
N PRO A 229 13.24 8.23 -13.20
CA PRO A 229 13.12 6.79 -13.50
C PRO A 229 12.21 6.01 -12.53
N PHE A 230 12.20 6.39 -11.26
CA PHE A 230 11.24 5.83 -10.29
C PHE A 230 9.78 6.11 -10.67
N SER A 231 9.47 7.35 -11.06
CA SER A 231 8.12 7.74 -11.47
C SER A 231 7.71 7.04 -12.77
N MET A 232 8.64 6.93 -13.71
CA MET A 232 8.42 6.18 -14.94
C MET A 232 8.16 4.70 -14.67
N LYS A 233 8.89 4.10 -13.71
CA LYS A 233 8.68 2.71 -13.31
C LYS A 233 7.30 2.49 -12.68
N LEU A 234 6.81 3.42 -11.89
CA LEU A 234 5.45 3.35 -11.35
C LEU A 234 4.36 3.46 -12.43
N LYS A 235 4.63 4.18 -13.54
CA LYS A 235 3.69 4.30 -14.66
C LYS A 235 3.47 2.98 -15.43
N GLU A 236 4.30 1.97 -15.22
CA GLU A 236 4.07 0.63 -15.79
C GLU A 236 2.92 -0.10 -15.07
N ILE A 237 2.68 0.21 -13.77
CA ILE A 237 1.70 -0.51 -12.94
C ILE A 237 0.28 -0.46 -13.50
N PRO A 238 -0.27 0.68 -13.94
CA PRO A 238 -1.61 0.73 -14.51
C PRO A 238 -1.79 -0.21 -15.72
N THR A 239 -0.82 -0.22 -16.63
CA THR A 239 -0.84 -1.09 -17.82
C THR A 239 -0.79 -2.57 -17.42
N LEU A 240 0.14 -2.94 -16.55
CA LEU A 240 0.28 -4.31 -16.06
C LEU A 240 -0.98 -4.78 -15.30
N LEU A 241 -1.66 -3.88 -14.57
CA LEU A 241 -2.91 -4.21 -13.89
C LEU A 241 -4.06 -4.48 -14.87
N GLU A 242 -4.08 -3.86 -16.03
CA GLU A 242 -5.08 -4.15 -17.08
C GLU A 242 -4.89 -5.52 -17.69
N GLU A 243 -3.65 -6.00 -17.77
CA GLU A 243 -3.32 -7.33 -18.32
C GLU A 243 -3.73 -8.50 -17.40
N ILE A 244 -3.90 -8.25 -16.11
CA ILE A 244 -4.25 -9.29 -15.11
C ILE A 244 -5.71 -9.26 -14.65
N LYS A 245 -6.51 -8.32 -15.18
CA LYS A 245 -7.96 -8.30 -14.97
C LYS A 245 -8.63 -9.40 -15.79
#